data_d1173823d4aabe0faf655fb3c914573b
#
_entry.id   d1173823d4aabe0faf655fb3c914573b
#
_cell.length_a   1.000
_cell.length_b   1.000
_cell.length_c   1.000
_cell.angle_alpha   90.00
_cell.angle_beta   90.00
_cell.angle_gamma   90.00
#
_symmetry.space_group_name_H-M   'P 1'
#
loop_
_entity.id
_entity.type
_entity.pdbx_description
1 polymer ?
#
loop_
_entity_poly.entity_id
_entity_poly.type
_entity_poly.pdbx_seq_one_letter_code
_entity_poly.pdbx_strand_id
1 'polypeptide(L)' 'MNAKDYTVTVEQYAERWHLNVQTVRRYCREKRLPYIKVGHRYYFDPDITPLPVGATIDDE' A
#
# COMPACT_ATOMS: atom_id res chain seq x y z
N MET A 1 10.73 -8.23 -7.34
CA MET A 1 10.26 -8.12 -7.68
C MET A 1 9.19 -8.49 -8.24
N ASN A 2 8.49 -9.09 -7.98
CA ASN A 2 7.40 -9.55 -8.64
C ASN A 2 6.14 -9.00 -8.15
N ALA A 3 5.27 -8.62 -9.07
CA ALA A 3 3.96 -8.14 -8.72
C ALA A 3 3.10 -9.24 -8.13
N LYS A 4 3.53 -10.46 -8.22
CA LYS A 4 2.70 -11.54 -7.73
C LYS A 4 2.47 -11.46 -6.23
N ASP A 5 3.33 -10.75 -5.53
CA ASP A 5 3.14 -10.59 -4.11
C ASP A 5 2.15 -9.47 -3.78
N TYR A 6 1.70 -8.74 -4.78
CA TYR A 6 0.79 -7.63 -4.58
C TYR A 6 -0.62 -8.10 -4.91
N THR A 7 -1.21 -8.84 -4.01
CA THR A 7 -2.51 -9.46 -4.26
C THR A 7 -3.60 -8.94 -3.34
N VAL A 8 -3.29 -8.04 -2.43
CA VAL A 8 -4.22 -7.58 -1.42
C VAL A 8 -4.78 -6.22 -1.83
N THR A 9 -6.10 -6.08 -1.79
CA THR A 9 -6.74 -4.82 -2.12
C THR A 9 -6.62 -3.85 -0.96
N VAL A 10 -7.08 -2.60 -1.19
CA VAL A 10 -7.05 -1.59 -0.14
C VAL A 10 -7.83 -2.06 1.08
N GLU A 11 -9.02 -2.60 0.86
CA GLU A 11 -9.83 -3.06 1.96
C GLU A 11 -9.18 -4.21 2.70
N GLN A 12 -8.60 -5.14 1.94
CA GLN A 12 -7.97 -6.29 2.57
C GLN A 12 -6.73 -5.88 3.36
N TYR A 13 -5.96 -4.95 2.82
CA TYR A 13 -4.77 -4.47 3.53
C TYR A 13 -5.17 -3.75 4.81
N ALA A 14 -6.19 -2.91 4.72
CA ALA A 14 -6.66 -2.19 5.89
C ALA A 14 -7.11 -3.15 6.97
N GLU A 15 -7.82 -4.19 6.58
CA GLU A 15 -8.29 -5.16 7.55
C GLU A 15 -7.14 -5.93 8.17
N ARG A 16 -6.18 -6.31 7.36
CA ARG A 16 -5.05 -7.07 7.87
C ARG A 16 -4.27 -6.30 8.92
N TRP A 17 -4.12 -5.00 8.73
CA TRP A 17 -3.34 -4.19 9.65
C TRP A 17 -4.20 -3.37 10.59
N HIS A 18 -5.51 -3.64 10.61
CA HIS A 18 -6.45 -2.92 11.47
C HIS A 18 -6.40 -1.43 11.24
N LEU A 19 -6.39 -1.06 9.97
CA LEU A 19 -6.33 0.34 9.57
C LEU A 19 -7.63 0.73 8.90
N ASN A 20 -7.86 2.02 8.82
CA ASN A 20 -8.97 2.55 8.06
C ASN A 20 -8.60 2.59 6.59
N VAL A 21 -9.57 2.33 5.73
CA VAL A 21 -9.33 2.35 4.29
C VAL A 21 -8.77 3.70 3.86
N GLN A 22 -9.30 4.77 4.42
CA GLN A 22 -8.80 6.10 4.06
C GLN A 22 -7.37 6.32 4.51
N THR A 23 -6.99 5.72 5.61
CA THR A 23 -5.60 5.78 6.07
C THR A 23 -4.68 5.09 5.07
N VAL A 24 -5.08 3.94 4.57
CA VAL A 24 -4.28 3.23 3.60
C VAL A 24 -4.12 4.06 2.33
N ARG A 25 -5.21 4.68 1.87
CA ARG A 25 -5.15 5.51 0.68
C ARG A 25 -4.26 6.72 0.89
N ARG A 26 -4.28 7.29 2.09
CA ARG A 26 -3.43 8.41 2.40
C ARG A 26 -1.97 8.01 2.35
N TYR A 27 -1.64 6.82 2.89
CA TYR A 27 -0.27 6.34 2.82
C TYR A 27 0.18 6.20 1.38
N CYS A 28 -0.69 5.74 0.49
CA CYS A 28 -0.34 5.65 -0.92
C CYS A 28 -0.08 7.03 -1.49
N ARG A 29 -0.94 7.99 -1.16
CA ARG A 29 -0.78 9.34 -1.67
C ARG A 29 0.49 9.98 -1.17
N GLU A 30 0.90 9.66 0.06
CA GLU A 30 2.10 10.19 0.64
C GLU A 30 3.34 9.40 0.27
N LYS A 31 3.18 8.38 -0.53
CA LYS A 31 4.27 7.52 -0.98
C LYS A 31 5.00 6.85 0.16
N ARG A 32 4.24 6.47 1.17
CA ARG A 32 4.78 5.75 2.31
C ARG A 32 4.47 4.26 2.25
N LEU A 33 3.70 3.82 1.27
CA LEU A 33 3.30 2.44 1.16
C LEU A 33 3.43 2.01 -0.29
N PRO A 34 4.29 1.03 -0.59
CA PRO A 34 4.41 0.57 -1.97
C PRO A 34 3.15 -0.14 -2.43
N TYR A 35 2.79 0.11 -3.65
CA TYR A 35 1.61 -0.52 -4.23
C TYR A 35 1.79 -0.62 -5.73
N ILE A 36 0.97 -1.45 -6.36
CA ILE A 36 0.85 -1.44 -7.80
C ILE A 36 -0.57 -1.06 -8.15
N LYS A 37 -0.74 -0.47 -9.30
CA LYS A 37 -2.03 -0.03 -9.77
C LYS A 37 -2.38 -0.77 -11.03
N VAL A 38 -3.52 -1.44 -11.02
CA VAL A 38 -4.01 -2.16 -12.18
C VAL A 38 -5.40 -1.61 -12.49
N GLY A 39 -5.51 -0.89 -13.60
CA GLY A 39 -6.74 -0.21 -13.91
C GLY A 39 -7.04 0.85 -12.88
N HIS A 40 -8.14 0.71 -12.19
CA HIS A 40 -8.51 1.65 -11.13
C HIS A 40 -8.29 1.08 -9.74
N ARG A 41 -7.59 -0.04 -9.62
CA ARG A 41 -7.45 -0.70 -8.35
C ARG A 41 -6.02 -0.70 -7.89
N TYR A 42 -5.83 -0.59 -6.59
CA TYR A 42 -4.52 -0.67 -5.98
C TYR A 42 -4.39 -2.03 -5.31
N TYR A 43 -3.19 -2.58 -5.41
CA TYR A 43 -2.87 -3.86 -4.77
C TYR A 43 -1.61 -3.71 -3.96
N PHE A 44 -1.56 -4.42 -2.84
CA PHE A 44 -0.48 -4.29 -1.88
C PHE A 44 0.08 -5.65 -1.54
N ASP A 45 1.31 -5.65 -1.07
CA ASP A 45 1.90 -6.82 -0.47
C ASP A 45 1.44 -6.87 0.98
N PRO A 46 0.81 -7.98 1.41
CA PRO A 46 0.24 -8.02 2.75
C PRO A 46 1.28 -7.92 3.87
N ASP A 47 2.54 -8.17 3.57
CA ASP A 47 3.55 -8.19 4.61
C ASP A 47 4.34 -6.90 4.73
N ILE A 48 4.09 -5.92 3.87
CA ILE A 48 4.83 -4.68 3.91
C ILE A 48 4.08 -3.65 4.74
N THR A 49 4.76 -3.06 5.71
CA THR A 49 4.16 -2.00 6.51
C THR A 49 4.48 -0.64 5.90
N PRO A 50 3.64 0.36 6.17
CA PRO A 50 3.92 1.70 5.68
C PRO A 50 5.19 2.27 6.30
N LEU A 51 5.85 3.14 5.57
CA LEU A 51 7.03 3.81 6.05
C LEU A 51 6.65 4.85 7.10
N PRO A 52 7.57 5.16 8.00
CA PRO A 52 7.28 6.17 9.02
C PRO A 52 7.11 7.55 8.40
N VAL A 53 6.56 8.45 9.19
CA VAL A 53 6.33 9.81 8.75
C VAL A 53 7.66 10.42 8.34
N GLY A 54 7.66 11.06 7.19
CA GLY A 54 8.87 11.68 6.69
C GLY A 54 9.67 10.80 5.77
N ALA A 55 9.44 9.51 5.77
CA ALA A 55 10.13 8.60 4.85
C ALA A 55 9.20 8.26 3.71
N THR A 56 9.71 8.25 2.50
CA THR A 56 8.91 7.93 1.33
C THR A 56 9.62 6.92 0.48
N ILE A 57 8.87 6.30 -0.40
CA ILE A 57 9.43 5.37 -1.35
C ILE A 57 10.20 6.14 -2.39
N ASP A 58 11.45 5.69 -2.62
CA ASP A 58 12.26 6.35 -3.58
C ASP A 58 12.11 5.64 -4.87
N ASP A 59 11.31 6.13 -5.75
CA ASP A 59 11.11 5.51 -6.95
C ASP A 59 11.77 6.13 -8.06
N GLU A 60 12.65 6.75 -8.04
CA GLU A 60 13.27 7.29 -9.04
C GLU A 60 13.89 6.75 -9.71
#